data_1362d6963113ce700238bbfb2ae65d2f
#
_entry.id   1362d6963113ce700238bbfb2ae65d2f
#
_cell.length_a   1.000
_cell.length_b   1.000
_cell.length_c   1.000
_cell.angle_alpha   90.00
_cell.angle_beta   90.00
_cell.angle_gamma   90.00
#
_symmetry.space_group_name_H-M   'P 1'
#
loop_
_entity.id
_entity.type
_entity.pdbx_description
1 polymer ?
#
loop_
_entity_poly.entity_id
_entity_poly.type
_entity_poly.pdbx_seq_one_letter_code
_entity_poly.pdbx_strand_id
1 'polypeptide(L)'
;MTSSKFPVKTKTALIASALAVFVPLAGCASKNDDIDLTKYVETIDPADKLYNEGLANLDAGRLGEAAKKFAAVDRQHPYTEWARKSLVMAAFTNYRQGNYEEAVSMAKRYNTLYPTSPESAYAYYIIGLSYFRQIPDVTRDQAASRRAIAAMQEVVDRFPDSEYTDDAKTKIRVARDQLAGKEMQVGRYYLERKEYLAAIKRFRGVVEEYSNTRQVEEALARLVEAYYALGLTSEAQMAASVLGKNFPDSRWYKDSYKLLQSGGLEPRENGGSWLAKASAMITGGGA
;
A
#
# COMPACT_ATOMS: atom_id res chain seq x y z
N MET A 1 -29.37 -17.15 -59.45
CA MET A 1 -30.67 -16.97 -60.17
C MET A 1 -31.03 -15.55 -60.06
N THR A 2 -30.88 -14.88 -61.11
CA THR A 2 -31.69 -13.95 -61.92
C THR A 2 -31.69 -12.57 -61.35
N SER A 3 -30.89 -11.67 -61.93
CA SER A 3 -31.00 -10.99 -63.21
C SER A 3 -32.04 -9.89 -63.19
N SER A 4 -31.52 -8.67 -63.35
CA SER A 4 -31.60 -7.76 -64.50
C SER A 4 -32.79 -6.79 -64.35
N LYS A 5 -32.82 -5.53 -64.76
CA LYS A 5 -32.27 -4.84 -65.94
C LYS A 5 -32.52 -3.32 -65.78
N PHE A 6 -31.63 -2.52 -66.31
CA PHE A 6 -31.94 -1.10 -66.75
C PHE A 6 -32.87 -1.07 -67.94
N PRO A 7 -33.48 0.10 -68.27
CA PRO A 7 -32.98 0.99 -69.29
C PRO A 7 -33.26 2.49 -69.01
N VAL A 8 -32.40 3.44 -69.29
CA VAL A 8 -31.98 4.17 -70.51
C VAL A 8 -33.04 4.95 -71.25
N LYS A 9 -32.70 6.28 -71.39
CA LYS A 9 -33.10 7.33 -72.37
C LYS A 9 -34.40 8.09 -72.09
N THR A 10 -34.42 9.46 -72.21
CA THR A 10 -34.24 10.25 -73.43
C THR A 10 -34.00 11.74 -73.12
N LYS A 11 -33.33 12.38 -74.04
CA LYS A 11 -33.00 13.83 -74.18
C LYS A 11 -34.18 14.70 -74.51
N THR A 12 -34.13 16.02 -74.10
CA THR A 12 -34.45 17.22 -74.85
C THR A 12 -34.14 18.41 -73.98
N ALA A 13 -33.25 19.24 -74.28
CA ALA A 13 -33.14 20.43 -75.12
C ALA A 13 -33.69 21.76 -74.54
N LEU A 14 -32.74 22.64 -74.24
CA LEU A 14 -32.68 24.11 -74.35
C LEU A 14 -33.97 24.96 -74.15
N ILE A 15 -33.84 25.90 -73.16
CA ILE A 15 -34.06 27.32 -73.44
C ILE A 15 -33.28 28.16 -72.41
N ALA A 16 -32.44 29.08 -72.91
CA ALA A 16 -31.71 30.08 -72.15
C ALA A 16 -32.66 31.21 -71.67
N SER A 17 -32.55 31.55 -70.39
CA SER A 17 -33.05 32.84 -69.89
C SER A 17 -32.04 33.34 -68.87
N ALA A 18 -31.23 34.29 -69.30
CA ALA A 18 -30.36 35.08 -68.45
C ALA A 18 -31.17 35.99 -67.55
N LEU A 19 -31.35 35.67 -66.31
CA LEU A 19 -31.76 36.59 -65.24
C LEU A 19 -30.56 36.92 -64.38
N ALA A 20 -30.02 38.12 -64.62
CA ALA A 20 -28.99 38.70 -63.77
C ALA A 20 -29.62 39.00 -62.39
N VAL A 21 -29.39 38.12 -61.41
CA VAL A 21 -29.74 38.42 -60.03
C VAL A 21 -28.51 39.12 -59.42
N PHE A 22 -28.64 40.43 -59.26
CA PHE A 22 -27.76 41.22 -58.40
C PHE A 22 -27.94 40.73 -56.95
N VAL A 23 -27.07 39.88 -56.47
CA VAL A 23 -26.93 39.58 -55.05
C VAL A 23 -26.07 40.70 -54.45
N PRO A 24 -26.64 41.55 -53.57
CA PRO A 24 -25.80 42.45 -52.82
C PRO A 24 -24.90 41.58 -51.95
N LEU A 25 -23.58 41.65 -52.13
CA LEU A 25 -22.61 41.20 -51.10
C LEU A 25 -22.84 42.09 -49.89
N ALA A 26 -23.74 41.66 -49.01
CA ALA A 26 -23.72 42.11 -47.63
C ALA A 26 -22.39 41.59 -47.05
N GLY A 27 -21.38 42.45 -47.05
CA GLY A 27 -20.15 42.19 -46.32
C GLY A 27 -20.50 41.85 -44.90
N CYS A 28 -20.11 40.64 -44.44
CA CYS A 28 -20.03 40.36 -43.04
C CYS A 28 -19.08 41.40 -42.45
N ALA A 29 -19.64 42.47 -41.90
CA ALA A 29 -18.94 43.27 -40.93
C ALA A 29 -18.67 42.32 -39.77
N SER A 30 -17.50 41.69 -39.80
CA SER A 30 -16.90 41.07 -38.62
C SER A 30 -16.88 42.15 -37.56
N LYS A 31 -17.81 42.11 -36.61
CA LYS A 31 -17.55 42.73 -35.33
C LYS A 31 -16.23 42.14 -34.90
N ASN A 32 -15.21 42.96 -34.94
CA ASN A 32 -14.02 42.72 -34.14
C ASN A 32 -14.52 42.81 -32.69
N ASP A 33 -15.10 41.73 -32.21
CA ASP A 33 -15.11 41.51 -30.76
C ASP A 33 -13.63 41.35 -30.41
N ASP A 34 -13.02 42.47 -30.06
CA ASP A 34 -11.69 42.45 -29.47
C ASP A 34 -11.77 41.47 -28.31
N ILE A 35 -11.17 40.28 -28.52
CA ILE A 35 -11.07 39.26 -27.48
C ILE A 35 -10.29 39.94 -26.38
N ASP A 36 -10.97 40.32 -25.30
CA ASP A 36 -10.38 40.89 -24.13
C ASP A 36 -9.52 39.81 -23.48
N LEU A 37 -8.27 39.72 -23.92
CA LEU A 37 -7.29 38.78 -23.43
C LEU A 37 -7.03 38.94 -21.91
N THR A 38 -7.42 40.12 -21.37
CA THR A 38 -7.25 40.34 -19.90
C THR A 38 -8.20 39.46 -19.08
N LYS A 39 -9.32 39.02 -19.67
CA LYS A 39 -10.25 38.07 -19.04
C LYS A 39 -9.68 36.64 -18.97
N TYR A 40 -8.70 36.35 -19.80
CA TYR A 40 -8.03 35.02 -19.87
C TYR A 40 -6.63 35.04 -19.24
N VAL A 41 -6.14 36.17 -18.79
CA VAL A 41 -4.91 36.24 -18.01
C VAL A 41 -5.23 35.75 -16.60
N GLU A 42 -4.99 34.47 -16.36
CA GLU A 42 -5.01 33.93 -15.01
C GLU A 42 -3.98 34.72 -14.18
N THR A 43 -4.44 35.47 -13.18
CA THR A 43 -3.55 36.19 -12.28
C THR A 43 -2.74 35.15 -11.54
N ILE A 44 -1.43 35.07 -11.83
CA ILE A 44 -0.52 34.13 -11.18
C ILE A 44 -0.23 34.70 -9.80
N ASP A 45 -0.81 34.08 -8.75
CA ASP A 45 -0.49 34.40 -7.37
C ASP A 45 0.97 34.00 -7.04
N PRO A 46 1.69 34.75 -6.21
CA PRO A 46 3.03 34.37 -5.76
C PRO A 46 3.06 32.99 -5.12
N ALA A 47 4.14 32.25 -5.35
CA ALA A 47 4.28 30.85 -4.91
C ALA A 47 4.17 30.72 -3.38
N ASP A 48 4.80 31.62 -2.64
CA ASP A 48 4.75 31.68 -1.16
C ASP A 48 3.33 31.94 -0.65
N LYS A 49 2.58 32.83 -1.31
CA LYS A 49 1.17 33.11 -0.97
C LYS A 49 0.33 31.85 -1.13
N LEU A 50 0.39 31.19 -2.30
CA LEU A 50 -0.36 29.96 -2.56
C LEU A 50 0.00 28.85 -1.57
N TYR A 51 1.28 28.71 -1.25
CA TYR A 51 1.75 27.71 -0.28
C TYR A 51 1.18 27.99 1.12
N ASN A 52 1.27 29.24 1.59
CA ASN A 52 0.76 29.65 2.92
C ASN A 52 -0.77 29.53 3.00
N GLU A 53 -1.50 29.83 1.93
CA GLU A 53 -2.94 29.57 1.86
C GLU A 53 -3.25 28.06 1.91
N GLY A 54 -2.41 27.23 1.29
CA GLY A 54 -2.47 25.79 1.41
C GLY A 54 -2.32 25.31 2.86
N LEU A 55 -1.32 25.82 3.58
CA LEU A 55 -1.11 25.51 5.00
C LEU A 55 -2.28 25.98 5.86
N ALA A 56 -2.76 27.21 5.68
CA ALA A 56 -3.90 27.73 6.43
C ALA A 56 -5.19 26.91 6.20
N ASN A 57 -5.40 26.41 4.99
CA ASN A 57 -6.51 25.51 4.71
C ASN A 57 -6.32 24.15 5.37
N LEU A 58 -5.10 23.62 5.39
CA LEU A 58 -4.76 22.34 6.04
C LEU A 58 -5.02 22.42 7.55
N ASP A 59 -4.56 23.48 8.20
CA ASP A 59 -4.74 23.73 9.63
C ASP A 59 -6.22 23.91 9.99
N ALA A 60 -6.99 24.54 9.11
CA ALA A 60 -8.44 24.68 9.25
C ALA A 60 -9.23 23.39 8.92
N GLY A 61 -8.55 22.28 8.58
CA GLY A 61 -9.18 21.01 8.20
C GLY A 61 -9.84 21.02 6.82
N ARG A 62 -9.68 22.09 6.04
CA ARG A 62 -10.21 22.20 4.66
C ARG A 62 -9.27 21.51 3.67
N LEU A 63 -9.17 20.18 3.80
CA LEU A 63 -8.18 19.38 3.08
C LEU A 63 -8.29 19.50 1.55
N GLY A 64 -9.52 19.58 0.99
CA GLY A 64 -9.74 19.73 -0.44
C GLY A 64 -9.21 21.06 -0.99
N GLU A 65 -9.40 22.15 -0.26
CA GLU A 65 -8.86 23.46 -0.64
C GLU A 65 -7.34 23.53 -0.47
N ALA A 66 -6.81 22.91 0.58
CA ALA A 66 -5.36 22.79 0.77
C ALA A 66 -4.70 22.05 -0.42
N ALA A 67 -5.25 20.92 -0.84
CA ALA A 67 -4.74 20.15 -1.98
C ALA A 67 -4.75 20.97 -3.28
N LYS A 68 -5.82 21.75 -3.54
CA LYS A 68 -5.90 22.64 -4.71
C LYS A 68 -4.80 23.72 -4.68
N LYS A 69 -4.55 24.31 -3.51
CA LYS A 69 -3.52 25.36 -3.37
C LYS A 69 -2.12 24.78 -3.59
N PHE A 70 -1.79 23.64 -2.99
CA PHE A 70 -0.49 23.00 -3.22
C PHE A 70 -0.31 22.55 -4.69
N ALA A 71 -1.35 22.03 -5.32
CA ALA A 71 -1.31 21.71 -6.76
C ALA A 71 -1.16 22.95 -7.64
N ALA A 72 -1.73 24.09 -7.24
CA ALA A 72 -1.55 25.35 -7.95
C ALA A 72 -0.11 25.85 -7.93
N VAL A 73 0.60 25.70 -6.77
CA VAL A 73 2.03 26.04 -6.68
C VAL A 73 2.85 25.20 -7.66
N ASP A 74 2.66 23.88 -7.69
CA ASP A 74 3.41 22.97 -8.58
C ASP A 74 3.15 23.30 -10.07
N ARG A 75 1.92 23.69 -10.41
CA ARG A 75 1.53 24.04 -11.80
C ARG A 75 2.03 25.40 -12.25
N GLN A 76 1.89 26.44 -11.39
CA GLN A 76 2.16 27.83 -11.74
C GLN A 76 3.62 28.21 -11.54
N HIS A 77 4.30 27.56 -10.60
CA HIS A 77 5.69 27.88 -10.21
C HIS A 77 6.58 26.61 -10.19
N PRO A 78 6.62 25.83 -11.26
CA PRO A 78 7.42 24.60 -11.30
C PRO A 78 8.90 24.87 -11.01
N TYR A 79 9.58 23.88 -10.45
CA TYR A 79 11.04 23.94 -10.13
C TYR A 79 11.45 24.94 -9.05
N THR A 80 10.52 25.61 -8.39
CA THR A 80 10.80 26.47 -7.25
C THR A 80 10.92 25.66 -5.95
N GLU A 81 11.52 26.26 -4.91
CA GLU A 81 11.51 25.68 -3.58
C GLU A 81 10.09 25.45 -3.05
N TRP A 82 9.18 26.36 -3.37
CA TRP A 82 7.78 26.27 -3.00
C TRP A 82 7.07 25.10 -3.69
N ALA A 83 7.37 24.84 -4.98
CA ALA A 83 6.84 23.68 -5.67
C ALA A 83 7.33 22.38 -5.04
N ARG A 84 8.61 22.31 -4.67
CA ARG A 84 9.18 21.16 -3.96
C ARG A 84 8.44 20.91 -2.63
N LYS A 85 8.31 21.92 -1.80
CA LYS A 85 7.57 21.84 -0.52
C LYS A 85 6.10 21.50 -0.74
N SER A 86 5.46 22.12 -1.73
CA SER A 86 4.04 21.87 -2.05
C SER A 86 3.77 20.43 -2.48
N LEU A 87 4.68 19.80 -3.21
CA LEU A 87 4.51 18.42 -3.64
C LEU A 87 4.45 17.43 -2.46
N VAL A 88 5.29 17.62 -1.44
CA VAL A 88 5.24 16.84 -0.19
C VAL A 88 3.95 17.14 0.58
N MET A 89 3.57 18.41 0.69
CA MET A 89 2.34 18.80 1.40
C MET A 89 1.08 18.31 0.67
N ALA A 90 1.10 18.25 -0.66
CA ALA A 90 0.02 17.64 -1.45
C ALA A 90 -0.09 16.14 -1.19
N ALA A 91 1.04 15.41 -1.12
CA ALA A 91 1.06 14.00 -0.74
C ALA A 91 0.46 13.80 0.66
N PHE A 92 0.90 14.58 1.64
CA PHE A 92 0.36 14.54 3.00
C PHE A 92 -1.14 14.86 3.06
N THR A 93 -1.58 15.88 2.34
CA THR A 93 -2.99 16.31 2.31
C THR A 93 -3.88 15.20 1.72
N ASN A 94 -3.44 14.55 0.63
CA ASN A 94 -4.15 13.42 0.05
C ASN A 94 -4.20 12.22 1.03
N TYR A 95 -3.10 11.92 1.74
CA TYR A 95 -3.11 10.93 2.80
C TYR A 95 -4.16 11.25 3.89
N ARG A 96 -4.22 12.49 4.35
CA ARG A 96 -5.19 12.97 5.33
C ARG A 96 -6.65 12.86 4.84
N GLN A 97 -6.88 13.00 3.54
CA GLN A 97 -8.19 12.81 2.91
C GLN A 97 -8.58 11.34 2.72
N GLY A 98 -7.67 10.40 2.90
CA GLY A 98 -7.87 8.98 2.60
C GLY A 98 -7.67 8.63 1.11
N ASN A 99 -7.19 9.57 0.29
CA ASN A 99 -6.82 9.38 -1.11
C ASN A 99 -5.43 8.74 -1.21
N TYR A 100 -5.31 7.49 -0.70
CA TYR A 100 -4.01 6.87 -0.46
C TYR A 100 -3.20 6.62 -1.75
N GLU A 101 -3.86 6.26 -2.85
CA GLU A 101 -3.17 6.02 -4.12
C GLU A 101 -2.57 7.33 -4.69
N GLU A 102 -3.29 8.43 -4.58
CA GLU A 102 -2.81 9.75 -4.99
C GLU A 102 -1.67 10.24 -4.09
N ALA A 103 -1.79 10.03 -2.77
CA ALA A 103 -0.72 10.32 -1.82
C ALA A 103 0.57 9.55 -2.17
N VAL A 104 0.47 8.25 -2.49
CA VAL A 104 1.59 7.42 -2.93
C VAL A 104 2.19 7.93 -4.24
N SER A 105 1.35 8.29 -5.22
CA SER A 105 1.79 8.80 -6.52
C SER A 105 2.61 10.09 -6.35
N MET A 106 2.08 11.06 -5.59
CA MET A 106 2.75 12.33 -5.35
C MET A 106 4.05 12.18 -4.55
N ALA A 107 4.05 11.34 -3.51
CA ALA A 107 5.23 11.08 -2.71
C ALA A 107 6.33 10.36 -3.51
N LYS A 108 5.98 9.41 -4.38
CA LYS A 108 6.93 8.78 -5.32
C LYS A 108 7.50 9.78 -6.31
N ARG A 109 6.65 10.65 -6.88
CA ARG A 109 7.10 11.72 -7.76
C ARG A 109 8.08 12.64 -7.04
N TYR A 110 7.81 13.00 -5.77
CA TYR A 110 8.74 13.77 -4.95
C TYR A 110 10.10 13.09 -4.83
N ASN A 111 10.12 11.81 -4.43
CA ASN A 111 11.37 11.06 -4.24
C ASN A 111 12.16 10.86 -5.55
N THR A 112 11.47 10.85 -6.69
CA THR A 112 12.12 10.78 -8.01
C THR A 112 12.78 12.11 -8.38
N LEU A 113 12.12 13.22 -8.11
CA LEU A 113 12.61 14.55 -8.45
C LEU A 113 13.66 15.07 -7.45
N TYR A 114 13.53 14.71 -6.18
CA TYR A 114 14.32 15.26 -5.08
C TYR A 114 14.87 14.17 -4.14
N PRO A 115 15.66 13.20 -4.64
CA PRO A 115 16.04 12.00 -3.88
C PRO A 115 16.92 12.27 -2.65
N THR A 116 17.62 13.40 -2.61
CA THR A 116 18.55 13.80 -1.53
C THR A 116 18.02 14.95 -0.67
N SER A 117 16.76 15.32 -0.87
CA SER A 117 16.14 16.40 -0.10
C SER A 117 15.91 15.98 1.36
N PRO A 118 15.98 16.92 2.31
CA PRO A 118 15.67 16.65 3.72
C PRO A 118 14.28 16.03 3.92
N GLU A 119 13.30 16.41 3.09
CA GLU A 119 11.93 15.91 3.17
C GLU A 119 11.73 14.54 2.51
N SER A 120 12.77 13.96 1.89
CA SER A 120 12.66 12.64 1.22
C SER A 120 12.28 11.54 2.20
N ALA A 121 12.82 11.55 3.42
CA ALA A 121 12.44 10.61 4.47
C ALA A 121 10.94 10.68 4.75
N TYR A 122 10.38 11.88 4.87
CA TYR A 122 8.96 12.08 5.08
C TYR A 122 8.11 11.60 3.90
N ALA A 123 8.54 11.85 2.67
CA ALA A 123 7.82 11.37 1.49
C ALA A 123 7.80 9.83 1.43
N TYR A 124 8.92 9.15 1.71
CA TYR A 124 8.94 7.67 1.86
C TYR A 124 8.01 7.20 2.97
N TYR A 125 8.00 7.91 4.09
CA TYR A 125 7.12 7.59 5.22
C TYR A 125 5.63 7.74 4.87
N ILE A 126 5.22 8.78 4.12
CA ILE A 126 3.83 8.94 3.60
C ILE A 126 3.43 7.75 2.73
N ILE A 127 4.32 7.24 1.87
CA ILE A 127 4.05 6.03 1.07
C ILE A 127 3.73 4.86 1.99
N GLY A 128 4.57 4.62 2.99
CA GLY A 128 4.40 3.55 3.97
C GLY A 128 3.10 3.70 4.77
N LEU A 129 2.80 4.91 5.24
CA LEU A 129 1.55 5.23 5.95
C LEU A 129 0.32 4.96 5.09
N SER A 130 0.36 5.35 3.82
CA SER A 130 -0.74 5.17 2.88
C SER A 130 -1.07 3.69 2.67
N TYR A 131 -0.06 2.83 2.49
CA TYR A 131 -0.28 1.39 2.42
C TYR A 131 -0.70 0.79 3.77
N PHE A 132 -0.15 1.27 4.88
CA PHE A 132 -0.49 0.81 6.22
C PHE A 132 -1.97 1.05 6.55
N ARG A 133 -2.52 2.20 6.18
CA ARG A 133 -3.95 2.52 6.35
C ARG A 133 -4.89 1.65 5.51
N GLN A 134 -4.37 1.02 4.47
CA GLN A 134 -5.12 0.13 3.59
C GLN A 134 -5.05 -1.35 4.02
N ILE A 135 -4.34 -1.69 5.11
CA ILE A 135 -4.25 -3.06 5.61
C ILE A 135 -5.65 -3.53 6.03
N PRO A 136 -6.18 -4.59 5.40
CA PRO A 136 -7.50 -5.10 5.72
C PRO A 136 -7.45 -6.06 6.91
N ASP A 137 -8.62 -6.60 7.27
CA ASP A 137 -8.72 -7.73 8.20
C ASP A 137 -7.90 -8.95 7.73
N VAL A 138 -7.43 -9.77 8.68
CA VAL A 138 -6.59 -10.97 8.43
C VAL A 138 -7.24 -12.01 7.52
N THR A 139 -8.57 -12.01 7.38
CA THR A 139 -9.30 -12.92 6.49
C THR A 139 -9.13 -12.59 5.01
N ARG A 140 -8.78 -11.35 4.68
CA ARG A 140 -8.67 -10.84 3.32
C ARG A 140 -7.24 -10.98 2.76
N ASP A 141 -7.04 -10.56 1.50
CA ASP A 141 -5.70 -10.48 0.91
C ASP A 141 -4.81 -9.48 1.62
N GLN A 142 -3.55 -9.85 1.85
CA GLN A 142 -2.58 -9.09 2.61
C GLN A 142 -1.55 -8.35 1.74
N ALA A 143 -1.88 -8.02 0.50
CA ALA A 143 -0.97 -7.29 -0.38
C ALA A 143 -0.60 -5.91 0.19
N ALA A 144 -1.56 -5.21 0.82
CA ALA A 144 -1.32 -3.92 1.48
C ALA A 144 -0.31 -4.04 2.62
N SER A 145 -0.38 -5.12 3.43
CA SER A 145 0.60 -5.38 4.50
C SER A 145 2.01 -5.53 3.95
N ARG A 146 2.19 -6.29 2.86
CA ARG A 146 3.50 -6.44 2.21
C ARG A 146 4.03 -5.14 1.63
N ARG A 147 3.17 -4.33 0.99
CA ARG A 147 3.55 -3.01 0.47
C ARG A 147 3.93 -2.04 1.60
N ALA A 148 3.18 -2.05 2.70
CA ALA A 148 3.48 -1.22 3.86
C ALA A 148 4.85 -1.57 4.48
N ILE A 149 5.15 -2.87 4.65
CA ILE A 149 6.45 -3.34 5.14
C ILE A 149 7.56 -2.86 4.22
N ALA A 150 7.43 -3.08 2.90
CA ALA A 150 8.47 -2.70 1.94
C ALA A 150 8.72 -1.18 1.96
N ALA A 151 7.66 -0.36 1.96
CA ALA A 151 7.79 1.09 1.97
C ALA A 151 8.37 1.64 3.29
N MET A 152 7.98 1.06 4.44
CA MET A 152 8.54 1.43 5.75
C MET A 152 9.99 0.96 5.91
N GLN A 153 10.37 -0.18 5.30
CA GLN A 153 11.74 -0.66 5.29
C GLN A 153 12.66 0.30 4.53
N GLU A 154 12.20 0.91 3.42
CA GLU A 154 12.95 1.96 2.71
C GLU A 154 13.26 3.16 3.63
N VAL A 155 12.34 3.54 4.53
CA VAL A 155 12.61 4.60 5.52
C VAL A 155 13.71 4.18 6.49
N VAL A 156 13.63 2.96 7.04
CA VAL A 156 14.60 2.43 8.01
C VAL A 156 15.99 2.30 7.41
N ASP A 157 16.09 1.80 6.16
CA ASP A 157 17.37 1.49 5.52
C ASP A 157 18.07 2.74 4.97
N ARG A 158 17.29 3.68 4.42
CA ARG A 158 17.86 4.87 3.75
C ARG A 158 18.01 6.07 4.68
N PHE A 159 17.21 6.13 5.73
CA PHE A 159 17.16 7.27 6.64
C PHE A 159 17.15 6.82 8.12
N PRO A 160 18.19 6.06 8.54
CA PRO A 160 18.21 5.44 9.88
C PRO A 160 18.10 6.46 11.03
N ASP A 161 18.59 7.68 10.82
CA ASP A 161 18.58 8.77 11.82
C ASP A 161 17.35 9.68 11.71
N SER A 162 16.38 9.35 10.87
CA SER A 162 15.16 10.15 10.70
C SER A 162 14.22 9.98 11.90
N GLU A 163 13.52 11.05 12.27
CA GLU A 163 12.44 11.03 13.27
C GLU A 163 11.32 10.02 12.95
N TYR A 164 11.18 9.59 11.68
CA TYR A 164 10.15 8.63 11.24
C TYR A 164 10.58 7.17 11.42
N THR A 165 11.86 6.90 11.68
CA THR A 165 12.44 5.56 11.65
C THR A 165 11.87 4.64 12.71
N ASP A 166 11.70 5.11 13.95
CA ASP A 166 11.20 4.27 15.04
C ASP A 166 9.71 3.94 14.88
N ASP A 167 8.93 4.90 14.38
CA ASP A 167 7.53 4.65 14.06
C ASP A 167 7.40 3.70 12.85
N ALA A 168 8.27 3.83 11.83
CA ALA A 168 8.34 2.91 10.71
C ALA A 168 8.63 1.47 11.16
N LYS A 169 9.61 1.26 12.05
CA LYS A 169 9.90 -0.06 12.67
C LYS A 169 8.68 -0.62 13.41
N THR A 170 7.96 0.23 14.13
CA THR A 170 6.75 -0.17 14.85
C THR A 170 5.65 -0.61 13.88
N LYS A 171 5.43 0.13 12.79
CA LYS A 171 4.44 -0.22 11.75
C LYS A 171 4.82 -1.49 10.98
N ILE A 172 6.11 -1.72 10.74
CA ILE A 172 6.61 -2.99 10.18
C ILE A 172 6.21 -4.15 11.09
N ARG A 173 6.43 -4.05 12.42
CA ARG A 173 6.04 -5.11 13.37
C ARG A 173 4.54 -5.39 13.32
N VAL A 174 3.70 -4.34 13.32
CA VAL A 174 2.24 -4.49 13.25
C VAL A 174 1.82 -5.14 11.92
N ALA A 175 2.40 -4.73 10.80
CA ALA A 175 2.09 -5.32 9.50
C ALA A 175 2.57 -6.78 9.38
N ARG A 176 3.71 -7.13 9.99
CA ARG A 176 4.19 -8.53 10.10
C ARG A 176 3.27 -9.38 10.99
N ASP A 177 2.77 -8.83 12.11
CA ASP A 177 1.81 -9.52 12.95
C ASP A 177 0.51 -9.83 12.19
N GLN A 178 0.08 -8.94 11.31
CA GLN A 178 -1.07 -9.16 10.43
C GLN A 178 -0.82 -10.31 9.42
N LEU A 179 0.36 -10.37 8.81
CA LEU A 179 0.75 -11.47 7.93
C LEU A 179 0.82 -12.81 8.68
N ALA A 180 1.45 -12.82 9.85
CA ALA A 180 1.51 -13.99 10.73
C ALA A 180 0.10 -14.45 11.14
N GLY A 181 -0.78 -13.49 11.48
CA GLY A 181 -2.18 -13.77 11.82
C GLY A 181 -2.94 -14.45 10.68
N LYS A 182 -2.67 -14.07 9.42
CA LYS A 182 -3.23 -14.77 8.24
C LYS A 182 -2.77 -16.21 8.15
N GLU A 183 -1.46 -16.47 8.30
CA GLU A 183 -0.91 -17.83 8.30
C GLU A 183 -1.49 -18.66 9.46
N MET A 184 -1.62 -18.07 10.64
CA MET A 184 -2.25 -18.70 11.80
C MET A 184 -3.71 -19.07 11.52
N GLN A 185 -4.50 -18.19 10.92
CA GLN A 185 -5.88 -18.48 10.57
C GLN A 185 -6.00 -19.69 9.62
N VAL A 186 -5.15 -19.72 8.59
CA VAL A 186 -5.13 -20.83 7.63
C VAL A 186 -4.64 -22.12 8.31
N GLY A 187 -3.63 -22.02 9.19
CA GLY A 187 -3.11 -23.14 9.95
C GLY A 187 -4.16 -23.76 10.87
N ARG A 188 -4.91 -22.94 11.60
CA ARG A 188 -6.04 -23.40 12.47
C ARG A 188 -7.12 -24.09 11.65
N TYR A 189 -7.49 -23.56 10.51
CA TYR A 189 -8.47 -24.18 9.62
C TYR A 189 -8.05 -25.61 9.20
N TYR A 190 -6.78 -25.81 8.84
CA TYR A 190 -6.28 -27.15 8.51
C TYR A 190 -6.19 -28.06 9.72
N LEU A 191 -5.80 -27.53 10.88
CA LEU A 191 -5.69 -28.28 12.14
C LEU A 191 -7.06 -28.85 12.58
N GLU A 192 -8.10 -28.01 12.54
CA GLU A 192 -9.50 -28.41 12.85
C GLU A 192 -10.00 -29.52 11.92
N ARG A 193 -9.55 -29.53 10.68
CA ARG A 193 -9.87 -30.59 9.70
C ARG A 193 -8.94 -31.82 9.81
N LYS A 194 -8.04 -31.83 10.78
CA LYS A 194 -7.03 -32.88 10.98
C LYS A 194 -6.05 -33.05 9.81
N GLU A 195 -5.93 -32.02 8.97
CA GLU A 195 -4.97 -31.94 7.88
C GLU A 195 -3.61 -31.46 8.42
N TYR A 196 -3.01 -32.28 9.30
CA TYR A 196 -1.88 -31.88 10.14
C TYR A 196 -0.66 -31.42 9.35
N LEU A 197 -0.32 -32.07 8.23
CA LEU A 197 0.83 -31.65 7.41
C LEU A 197 0.64 -30.26 6.80
N ALA A 198 -0.58 -29.94 6.37
CA ALA A 198 -0.90 -28.61 5.87
C ALA A 198 -0.86 -27.56 6.97
N ALA A 199 -1.38 -27.90 8.16
CA ALA A 199 -1.33 -27.05 9.36
C ALA A 199 0.12 -26.76 9.78
N ILE A 200 0.98 -27.81 9.87
CA ILE A 200 2.40 -27.69 10.20
C ILE A 200 3.10 -26.73 9.26
N LYS A 201 2.86 -26.84 7.94
CA LYS A 201 3.47 -25.94 6.96
C LYS A 201 3.16 -24.47 7.25
N ARG A 202 1.92 -24.15 7.64
CA ARG A 202 1.51 -22.78 7.97
C ARG A 202 2.12 -22.28 9.27
N PHE A 203 2.03 -23.06 10.34
CA PHE A 203 2.62 -22.69 11.64
C PHE A 203 4.14 -22.59 11.58
N ARG A 204 4.79 -23.47 10.82
CA ARG A 204 6.23 -23.38 10.55
C ARG A 204 6.59 -22.06 9.88
N GLY A 205 5.83 -21.62 8.87
CA GLY A 205 6.02 -20.32 8.22
C GLY A 205 5.95 -19.16 9.22
N VAL A 206 5.04 -19.23 10.22
CA VAL A 206 4.98 -18.21 11.28
C VAL A 206 6.27 -18.19 12.12
N VAL A 207 6.77 -19.35 12.52
CA VAL A 207 7.97 -19.44 13.35
C VAL A 207 9.23 -19.02 12.59
N GLU A 208 9.34 -19.37 11.30
CA GLU A 208 10.53 -19.06 10.48
C GLU A 208 10.54 -17.61 9.96
N GLU A 209 9.41 -17.09 9.48
CA GLU A 209 9.36 -15.79 8.79
C GLU A 209 8.90 -14.64 9.69
N TYR A 210 8.14 -14.95 10.76
CA TYR A 210 7.53 -13.96 11.65
C TYR A 210 7.90 -14.19 13.13
N SER A 211 9.14 -14.59 13.39
CA SER A 211 9.65 -14.99 14.71
C SER A 211 9.49 -13.92 15.80
N ASN A 212 9.36 -12.65 15.44
CA ASN A 212 9.21 -11.53 16.36
C ASN A 212 7.77 -11.01 16.50
N THR A 213 6.77 -11.82 16.12
CA THR A 213 5.35 -11.47 16.24
C THR A 213 4.70 -12.16 17.45
N ARG A 214 3.55 -11.63 17.88
CA ARG A 214 2.75 -12.24 18.96
C ARG A 214 2.19 -13.61 18.62
N GLN A 215 2.21 -14.00 17.34
CA GLN A 215 1.64 -15.24 16.84
C GLN A 215 2.56 -16.46 17.13
N VAL A 216 3.83 -16.23 17.43
CA VAL A 216 4.85 -17.30 17.55
C VAL A 216 4.55 -18.27 18.70
N GLU A 217 4.08 -17.76 19.83
CA GLU A 217 3.71 -18.62 20.98
C GLU A 217 2.62 -19.63 20.61
N GLU A 218 1.52 -19.14 20.00
CA GLU A 218 0.45 -20.04 19.56
C GLU A 218 0.94 -20.96 18.43
N ALA A 219 1.74 -20.45 17.50
CA ALA A 219 2.26 -21.27 16.38
C ALA A 219 3.07 -22.46 16.88
N LEU A 220 3.94 -22.26 17.87
CA LEU A 220 4.73 -23.33 18.51
C LEU A 220 3.81 -24.34 19.19
N ALA A 221 2.80 -23.89 19.94
CA ALA A 221 1.84 -24.79 20.61
C ALA A 221 1.04 -25.62 19.59
N ARG A 222 0.60 -25.00 18.49
CA ARG A 222 -0.11 -25.72 17.42
C ARG A 222 0.79 -26.70 16.68
N LEU A 223 2.10 -26.41 16.58
CA LEU A 223 3.08 -27.38 16.09
C LEU A 223 3.19 -28.58 17.04
N VAL A 224 3.24 -28.38 18.36
CA VAL A 224 3.22 -29.48 19.33
C VAL A 224 2.00 -30.36 19.10
N GLU A 225 0.82 -29.77 19.03
CA GLU A 225 -0.46 -30.47 18.81
C GLU A 225 -0.45 -31.28 17.50
N ALA A 226 -0.05 -30.66 16.38
CA ALA A 226 -0.05 -31.31 15.08
C ALA A 226 1.00 -32.42 14.97
N TYR A 227 2.22 -32.21 15.48
CA TYR A 227 3.26 -33.24 15.49
C TYR A 227 2.88 -34.42 16.40
N TYR A 228 2.34 -34.13 17.58
CA TYR A 228 1.86 -35.16 18.50
C TYR A 228 0.75 -36.03 17.85
N ALA A 229 -0.23 -35.39 17.20
CA ALA A 229 -1.29 -36.11 16.51
C ALA A 229 -0.80 -37.00 15.35
N LEU A 230 0.31 -36.65 14.72
CA LEU A 230 0.98 -37.47 13.69
C LEU A 230 1.91 -38.55 14.26
N GLY A 231 2.12 -38.62 15.58
CA GLY A 231 3.08 -39.49 16.19
C GLY A 231 4.55 -39.07 16.02
N LEU A 232 4.79 -37.85 15.54
CA LEU A 232 6.12 -37.26 15.40
C LEU A 232 6.59 -36.69 16.75
N THR A 233 6.77 -37.60 17.74
CA THR A 233 6.98 -37.26 19.15
C THR A 233 8.22 -36.40 19.38
N SER A 234 9.33 -36.69 18.68
CA SER A 234 10.57 -35.94 18.77
C SER A 234 10.40 -34.47 18.37
N GLU A 235 9.64 -34.20 17.29
CA GLU A 235 9.36 -32.85 16.82
C GLU A 235 8.37 -32.13 17.76
N ALA A 236 7.39 -32.84 18.30
CA ALA A 236 6.47 -32.30 19.30
C ALA A 236 7.22 -31.88 20.60
N GLN A 237 8.14 -32.76 21.11
CA GLN A 237 8.97 -32.44 22.26
C GLN A 237 9.89 -31.25 22.02
N MET A 238 10.48 -31.15 20.83
CA MET A 238 11.32 -30.02 20.45
C MET A 238 10.54 -28.71 20.37
N ALA A 239 9.34 -28.72 19.76
CA ALA A 239 8.50 -27.53 19.68
C ALA A 239 8.10 -27.04 21.07
N ALA A 240 7.73 -27.96 21.98
CA ALA A 240 7.42 -27.62 23.36
C ALA A 240 8.65 -27.12 24.14
N SER A 241 9.85 -27.65 23.88
CA SER A 241 11.09 -27.16 24.48
C SER A 241 11.38 -25.73 24.05
N VAL A 242 11.27 -25.41 22.75
CA VAL A 242 11.44 -24.04 22.24
C VAL A 242 10.40 -23.09 22.85
N LEU A 243 9.15 -23.51 22.94
CA LEU A 243 8.09 -22.73 23.56
C LEU A 243 8.38 -22.46 25.04
N GLY A 244 8.76 -23.48 25.82
CA GLY A 244 9.08 -23.32 27.25
C GLY A 244 10.31 -22.48 27.53
N LYS A 245 11.34 -22.56 26.65
CA LYS A 245 12.54 -21.76 26.77
C LYS A 245 12.31 -20.25 26.52
N ASN A 246 11.48 -19.92 25.55
CA ASN A 246 11.25 -18.53 25.15
C ASN A 246 10.04 -17.90 25.85
N PHE A 247 9.03 -18.71 26.23
CA PHE A 247 7.76 -18.24 26.77
C PHE A 247 7.31 -19.11 27.97
N PRO A 248 8.11 -19.18 29.05
CA PRO A 248 7.86 -20.12 30.17
C PRO A 248 6.53 -19.87 30.88
N ASP A 249 6.06 -18.64 30.95
CA ASP A 249 4.83 -18.25 31.62
C ASP A 249 3.59 -18.36 30.74
N SER A 250 3.77 -18.63 29.43
CA SER A 250 2.68 -18.71 28.46
C SER A 250 1.67 -19.81 28.79
N ARG A 251 0.39 -19.51 28.64
CA ARG A 251 -0.67 -20.53 28.70
C ARG A 251 -0.46 -21.62 27.65
N TRP A 252 0.05 -21.25 26.47
CA TRP A 252 0.31 -22.16 25.37
C TRP A 252 1.38 -23.21 25.75
N TYR A 253 2.40 -22.81 26.53
CA TYR A 253 3.37 -23.74 27.04
C TYR A 253 2.75 -24.73 28.04
N LYS A 254 1.94 -24.23 28.98
CA LYS A 254 1.27 -25.06 29.99
C LYS A 254 0.37 -26.11 29.36
N ASP A 255 -0.39 -25.73 28.31
CA ASP A 255 -1.28 -26.64 27.58
C ASP A 255 -0.50 -27.65 26.76
N SER A 256 0.59 -27.25 26.08
CA SER A 256 1.48 -28.12 25.33
C SER A 256 2.19 -29.14 26.25
N TYR A 257 2.62 -28.70 27.43
CA TYR A 257 3.25 -29.56 28.42
C TYR A 257 2.29 -30.65 28.90
N LYS A 258 1.05 -30.28 29.27
CA LYS A 258 0.00 -31.23 29.65
C LYS A 258 -0.30 -32.24 28.56
N LEU A 259 -0.36 -31.80 27.29
CA LEU A 259 -0.58 -32.70 26.17
C LEU A 259 0.53 -33.76 26.06
N LEU A 260 1.80 -33.36 26.14
CA LEU A 260 2.93 -34.28 26.09
C LEU A 260 2.91 -35.25 27.30
N GLN A 261 2.65 -34.76 28.50
CA GLN A 261 2.57 -35.58 29.72
C GLN A 261 1.47 -36.67 29.60
N SER A 262 0.34 -36.36 28.96
CA SER A 262 -0.74 -37.35 28.75
C SER A 262 -0.28 -38.58 27.95
N GLY A 263 0.78 -38.42 27.15
CA GLY A 263 1.41 -39.50 26.40
C GLY A 263 2.72 -40.03 27.06
N GLY A 264 3.02 -39.62 28.29
CA GLY A 264 4.26 -40.02 28.96
C GLY A 264 5.54 -39.34 28.42
N LEU A 265 5.37 -38.20 27.77
CA LEU A 265 6.45 -37.45 27.14
C LEU A 265 6.67 -36.11 27.89
N GLU A 266 7.90 -35.57 27.73
CA GLU A 266 8.29 -34.26 28.27
C GLU A 266 8.99 -33.44 27.18
N PRO A 267 8.99 -32.10 27.29
CA PRO A 267 9.76 -31.24 26.39
C PRO A 267 11.22 -31.66 26.36
N ARG A 268 11.78 -31.82 25.17
CA ARG A 268 13.17 -32.26 24.99
C ARG A 268 13.80 -31.58 23.77
N GLU A 269 15.03 -31.10 23.93
CA GLU A 269 15.78 -30.51 22.81
C GLU A 269 16.24 -31.61 21.82
N ASN A 270 16.14 -31.24 20.51
CA ASN A 270 16.66 -32.05 19.41
C ASN A 270 17.46 -31.13 18.48
N GLY A 271 18.78 -31.19 18.56
CA GLY A 271 19.68 -30.36 17.77
C GLY A 271 19.60 -30.59 16.25
N GLY A 272 19.04 -31.73 15.82
CA GLY A 272 18.81 -32.05 14.40
C GLY A 272 17.53 -31.45 13.83
N SER A 273 16.63 -30.94 14.68
CA SER A 273 15.37 -30.33 14.24
C SER A 273 15.58 -28.93 13.65
N TRP A 274 14.78 -28.55 12.66
CA TRP A 274 14.72 -27.20 12.13
C TRP A 274 14.35 -26.17 13.21
N LEU A 275 13.61 -26.58 14.23
CA LEU A 275 13.22 -25.75 15.37
C LEU A 275 14.42 -25.31 16.22
N ALA A 276 15.53 -26.04 16.21
CA ALA A 276 16.75 -25.59 16.88
C ALA A 276 17.29 -24.28 16.28
N LYS A 277 17.27 -24.16 14.95
CA LYS A 277 17.64 -22.93 14.25
C LYS A 277 16.62 -21.81 14.47
N ALA A 278 15.33 -22.13 14.45
CA ALA A 278 14.26 -21.16 14.67
C ALA A 278 14.29 -20.60 16.11
N SER A 279 14.66 -21.39 17.11
CA SER A 279 14.82 -20.94 18.50
C SER A 279 15.83 -19.79 18.62
N ALA A 280 16.93 -19.85 17.88
CA ALA A 280 17.93 -18.77 17.89
C ALA A 280 17.40 -17.46 17.30
N MET A 281 16.49 -17.52 16.32
CA MET A 281 15.85 -16.33 15.73
C MET A 281 14.84 -15.69 16.70
N ILE A 282 14.13 -16.50 17.49
CA ILE A 282 13.16 -16.00 18.48
C ILE A 282 13.91 -15.28 19.63
N THR A 283 15.03 -15.84 20.11
CA THR A 283 15.82 -15.26 21.20
C THR A 283 16.63 -14.04 20.76
N GLY A 284 17.05 -13.95 19.49
CA GLY A 284 17.86 -12.86 18.95
C GLY A 284 17.06 -11.61 18.51
N GLY A 285 15.73 -11.67 18.48
CA GLY A 285 14.86 -10.58 18.03
C GLY A 285 14.62 -9.46 19.06
N GLY A 286 15.32 -9.44 20.17
CA GLY A 286 15.20 -8.46 21.26
C GLY A 286 16.33 -7.44 21.37
N ALA A 287 17.12 -7.23 20.28
CA ALA A 287 18.17 -6.22 20.24
C ALA A 287 17.81 -5.10 19.26
#